data_6347ab1148c223c2c347abf46fd71806
#
_entry.id   6347ab1148c223c2c347abf46fd71806
#
_cell.length_a   1.000
_cell.length_b   1.000
_cell.length_c   1.000
_cell.angle_alpha   90.00
_cell.angle_beta   90.00
_cell.angle_gamma   90.00
#
_symmetry.space_group_name_H-M   'P 1'
#
loop_
_entity.id
_entity.type
_entity.pdbx_description
1 polymer ?
#
loop_
_entity_poly.entity_id
_entity_poly.type
_entity_poly.pdbx_seq_one_letter_code
_entity_poly.pdbx_strand_id
1 'polypeptide(L)'
;MIKIENISYGYKSNHPIFNDISLEIGNGIYGLLGENGVGKTTLIHLICGLLFPWKGECKIDNCNSVQRSPELLCHYFFLPEEMQMPTESIYQFAAHHSVFYPHFSRKEFEQNLEELHIDGKQKLSTVSYG
;
A
#
# COMPACT_ATOMS: atom_id res chain seq x y z
N MET A 1 -1.19 -2.06 -13.07
CA MET A 1 -1.72 -3.45 -13.09
C MET A 1 -0.93 -4.29 -12.08
N ILE A 2 -1.63 -5.09 -11.25
CA ILE A 2 -0.98 -6.01 -10.29
C ILE A 2 -1.11 -7.43 -10.82
N LYS A 3 -0.02 -8.19 -10.81
CA LYS A 3 0.02 -9.57 -11.25
C LYS A 3 0.66 -10.45 -10.19
N ILE A 4 -0.03 -11.50 -9.81
CA ILE A 4 0.40 -12.52 -8.85
C ILE A 4 0.53 -13.81 -9.62
N GLU A 5 1.72 -14.44 -9.58
CA GLU A 5 2.02 -15.64 -10.35
C GLU A 5 2.54 -16.75 -9.42
N ASN A 6 1.74 -17.82 -9.28
CA ASN A 6 2.08 -19.06 -8.57
C ASN A 6 2.60 -18.84 -7.13
N ILE A 7 2.03 -17.87 -6.41
CA ILE A 7 2.45 -17.53 -5.05
C ILE A 7 2.11 -18.65 -4.08
N SER A 8 3.14 -19.07 -3.34
CA SER A 8 2.99 -19.90 -2.13
C SER A 8 3.65 -19.19 -0.96
N TYR A 9 2.93 -19.05 0.16
CA TYR A 9 3.40 -18.33 1.34
C TYR A 9 2.74 -18.81 2.62
N GLY A 10 3.47 -18.76 3.72
CA GLY A 10 2.96 -18.90 5.09
C GLY A 10 3.97 -18.36 6.08
N TYR A 11 3.53 -18.05 7.30
CA TYR A 11 4.42 -17.58 8.38
C TYR A 11 5.26 -18.72 8.98
N LYS A 12 4.85 -19.97 8.76
CA LYS A 12 5.58 -21.17 9.19
C LYS A 12 5.68 -22.14 8.01
N SER A 13 6.85 -22.72 7.80
CA SER A 13 7.15 -23.57 6.64
C SER A 13 6.16 -24.72 6.39
N ASN A 14 5.50 -25.21 7.44
CA ASN A 14 4.53 -26.33 7.33
C ASN A 14 3.07 -25.90 7.30
N HIS A 15 2.78 -24.59 7.31
CA HIS A 15 1.41 -24.06 7.31
C HIS A 15 1.27 -22.96 6.25
N PRO A 16 1.04 -23.34 4.98
CA PRO A 16 0.82 -22.37 3.91
C PRO A 16 -0.51 -21.65 4.13
N ILE A 17 -0.51 -20.33 3.99
CA ILE A 17 -1.71 -19.50 3.87
C ILE A 17 -2.15 -19.48 2.42
N PHE A 18 -1.17 -19.35 1.52
CA PHE A 18 -1.38 -19.43 0.07
C PHE A 18 -0.58 -20.59 -0.50
N ASN A 19 -1.22 -21.33 -1.40
CA ASN A 19 -0.60 -22.45 -2.08
C ASN A 19 -0.92 -22.36 -3.58
N ASP A 20 0.08 -21.92 -4.36
CA ASP A 20 0.00 -21.82 -5.82
C ASP A 20 -1.15 -20.92 -6.33
N ILE A 21 -1.29 -19.72 -5.73
CA ILE A 21 -2.30 -18.77 -6.17
C ILE A 21 -1.79 -17.88 -7.29
N SER A 22 -2.65 -17.63 -8.27
CA SER A 22 -2.40 -16.67 -9.35
C SER A 22 -3.61 -15.76 -9.51
N LEU A 23 -3.35 -14.45 -9.67
CA LEU A 23 -4.38 -13.43 -9.77
C LEU A 23 -3.85 -12.25 -10.58
N GLU A 24 -4.71 -11.66 -11.39
CA GLU A 24 -4.42 -10.42 -12.12
C GLU A 24 -5.46 -9.37 -11.78
N ILE A 25 -5.00 -8.16 -11.37
CA ILE A 25 -5.84 -7.04 -10.97
C ILE A 25 -5.51 -5.86 -11.88
N GLY A 26 -6.48 -5.46 -12.69
CA GLY A 26 -6.39 -4.29 -13.56
C GLY A 26 -6.61 -2.97 -12.81
N ASN A 27 -6.89 -1.90 -13.57
CA ASN A 27 -7.24 -0.62 -12.97
C ASN A 27 -8.69 -0.67 -12.45
N GLY A 28 -8.92 -0.14 -11.25
CA GLY A 28 -10.25 -0.12 -10.64
C GLY A 28 -10.20 -0.04 -9.12
N ILE A 29 -11.37 -0.03 -8.50
CA ILE A 29 -11.55 -0.13 -7.05
C ILE A 29 -11.94 -1.57 -6.72
N TYR A 30 -11.19 -2.22 -5.87
CA TYR A 30 -11.39 -3.62 -5.51
C TYR A 30 -11.58 -3.77 -4.00
N GLY A 31 -12.58 -4.54 -3.59
CA GLY A 31 -12.78 -4.97 -2.21
C GLY A 31 -12.23 -6.38 -1.99
N LEU A 32 -11.35 -6.56 -1.01
CA LEU A 32 -10.86 -7.88 -0.61
C LEU A 32 -11.70 -8.40 0.56
N LEU A 33 -12.60 -9.32 0.28
CA LEU A 33 -13.55 -9.87 1.24
C LEU A 33 -13.13 -11.28 1.70
N GLY A 34 -13.49 -11.63 2.92
CA GLY A 34 -13.22 -12.94 3.51
C GLY A 34 -13.22 -12.90 5.03
N GLU A 35 -13.21 -14.05 5.66
CA GLU A 35 -13.17 -14.20 7.12
C GLU A 35 -11.87 -13.63 7.72
N ASN A 36 -11.89 -13.35 9.04
CA ASN A 36 -10.69 -12.92 9.73
C ASN A 36 -9.67 -14.06 9.77
N GLY A 37 -8.39 -13.72 9.55
CA GLY A 37 -7.30 -14.71 9.54
C GLY A 37 -7.10 -15.46 8.21
N VAL A 38 -7.95 -15.27 7.20
CA VAL A 38 -7.84 -15.97 5.90
C VAL A 38 -6.64 -15.52 5.05
N GLY A 39 -5.94 -14.45 5.46
CA GLY A 39 -4.73 -13.96 4.77
C GLY A 39 -4.90 -12.69 3.96
N LYS A 40 -6.02 -11.92 4.10
CA LYS A 40 -6.23 -10.67 3.37
C LYS A 40 -5.06 -9.69 3.50
N THR A 41 -4.69 -9.36 4.73
CA THR A 41 -3.57 -8.47 5.03
C THR A 41 -2.24 -9.05 4.53
N THR A 42 -2.07 -10.37 4.65
CA THR A 42 -0.89 -11.09 4.14
C THR A 42 -0.76 -10.94 2.62
N LEU A 43 -1.86 -11.03 1.89
CA LEU A 43 -1.87 -10.83 0.43
C LEU A 43 -1.45 -9.41 0.06
N ILE A 44 -2.00 -8.41 0.73
CA ILE A 44 -1.62 -7.00 0.52
C ILE A 44 -0.12 -6.80 0.80
N HIS A 45 0.39 -7.37 1.89
CA HIS A 45 1.81 -7.27 2.22
C HIS A 45 2.72 -7.95 1.19
N LEU A 46 2.30 -9.08 0.60
CA LEU A 46 3.03 -9.72 -0.51
C LEU A 46 3.02 -8.85 -1.76
N ILE A 47 1.87 -8.26 -2.11
CA ILE A 47 1.76 -7.32 -3.24
C ILE A 47 2.69 -6.11 -3.04
N CYS A 48 2.75 -5.55 -1.83
CA CYS A 48 3.61 -4.41 -1.51
C CYS A 48 5.09 -4.77 -1.28
N GLY A 49 5.48 -6.04 -1.44
CA GLY A 49 6.85 -6.48 -1.19
C GLY A 49 7.31 -6.34 0.27
N LEU A 50 6.38 -6.31 1.21
CA LEU A 50 6.64 -6.31 2.66
C LEU A 50 6.85 -7.74 3.20
N LEU A 51 6.37 -8.74 2.47
CA LEU A 51 6.59 -10.16 2.72
C LEU A 51 7.17 -10.80 1.46
N PHE A 52 7.95 -11.85 1.67
CA PHE A 52 8.63 -12.58 0.60
C PHE A 52 7.96 -13.94 0.41
N PRO A 53 7.43 -14.25 -0.77
CA PRO A 53 6.82 -15.54 -1.02
C PRO A 53 7.88 -16.66 -1.02
N TRP A 54 7.46 -17.87 -0.65
CA TRP A 54 8.32 -19.06 -0.78
C TRP A 54 8.53 -19.47 -2.23
N LYS A 55 7.47 -19.25 -3.05
CA LYS A 55 7.46 -19.51 -4.48
C LYS A 55 6.62 -18.47 -5.19
N GLY A 56 6.86 -18.31 -6.49
CA GLY A 56 6.13 -17.38 -7.33
C GLY A 56 6.61 -15.95 -7.15
N GLU A 57 5.89 -15.02 -7.73
CA GLU A 57 6.23 -13.59 -7.69
C GLU A 57 4.99 -12.69 -7.77
N CYS A 58 5.13 -11.49 -7.20
CA CYS A 58 4.18 -10.39 -7.39
C CYS A 58 4.83 -9.29 -8.20
N LYS A 59 4.08 -8.74 -9.16
CA LYS A 59 4.50 -7.60 -9.97
C LYS A 59 3.49 -6.47 -9.89
N ILE A 60 3.99 -5.24 -9.81
CA ILE A 60 3.22 -4.00 -9.99
C ILE A 60 3.83 -3.31 -11.21
N ASP A 61 3.01 -3.10 -12.26
CA ASP A 61 3.43 -2.48 -13.53
C ASP A 61 4.72 -3.09 -14.09
N ASN A 62 4.80 -4.42 -14.11
CA ASN A 62 5.94 -5.25 -14.53
C ASN A 62 7.18 -5.20 -13.61
N CYS A 63 7.17 -4.42 -12.55
CA CYS A 63 8.25 -4.41 -11.55
C CYS A 63 7.97 -5.45 -10.47
N ASN A 64 8.94 -6.32 -10.18
CA ASN A 64 8.81 -7.32 -9.12
C ASN A 64 8.78 -6.64 -7.75
N SER A 65 7.74 -6.89 -6.96
CA SER A 65 7.46 -6.19 -5.69
C SER A 65 8.54 -6.40 -4.63
N VAL A 66 9.18 -7.58 -4.60
CA VAL A 66 10.23 -7.88 -3.61
C VAL A 66 11.52 -7.11 -3.83
N GLN A 67 11.76 -6.60 -5.03
CA GLN A 67 12.94 -5.78 -5.32
C GLN A 67 12.89 -4.41 -4.64
N ARG A 68 11.69 -3.90 -4.36
CA ARG A 68 11.47 -2.61 -3.70
C ARG A 68 12.33 -1.48 -4.28
N SER A 69 12.48 -1.47 -5.59
CA SER A 69 13.23 -0.41 -6.27
C SER A 69 12.57 0.95 -6.06
N PRO A 70 13.33 2.05 -6.02
CA PRO A 70 12.75 3.39 -5.93
C PRO A 70 11.69 3.67 -7.00
N GLU A 71 11.91 3.18 -8.22
CA GLU A 71 10.97 3.26 -9.32
C GLU A 71 9.62 2.60 -8.94
N LEU A 72 9.66 1.37 -8.45
CA LEU A 72 8.46 0.66 -8.02
C LEU A 72 7.74 1.38 -6.88
N LEU A 73 8.47 1.86 -5.86
CA LEU A 73 7.89 2.52 -4.69
C LEU A 73 7.16 3.83 -5.02
N CYS A 74 7.47 4.46 -6.17
CA CYS A 74 6.73 5.62 -6.67
C CYS A 74 5.36 5.28 -7.27
N HIS A 75 5.08 3.99 -7.56
CA HIS A 75 3.85 3.56 -8.22
C HIS A 75 2.70 3.22 -7.26
N TYR A 76 2.97 3.08 -5.97
CA TYR A 76 1.93 2.78 -5.00
C TYR A 76 2.17 3.44 -3.65
N PHE A 77 1.09 3.61 -2.89
CA PHE A 77 1.14 4.00 -1.49
C PHE A 77 0.42 2.94 -0.65
N PHE A 78 1.10 2.40 0.35
CA PHE A 78 0.52 1.45 1.28
C PHE A 78 0.04 2.18 2.54
N LEU A 79 -1.26 2.13 2.82
CA LEU A 79 -1.85 2.66 4.03
C LEU A 79 -2.18 1.49 4.98
N PRO A 80 -1.42 1.29 6.07
CA PRO A 80 -1.69 0.23 7.02
C PRO A 80 -2.92 0.55 7.88
N GLU A 81 -3.56 -0.50 8.42
CA GLU A 81 -4.71 -0.38 9.31
C GLU A 81 -4.35 0.34 10.62
N GLU A 82 -3.15 0.06 11.16
CA GLU A 82 -2.60 0.76 12.31
C GLU A 82 -1.36 1.55 11.89
N MET A 83 -1.44 2.86 11.97
CA MET A 83 -0.32 3.74 11.67
C MET A 83 -0.05 4.67 12.85
N GLN A 84 1.21 4.73 13.30
CA GLN A 84 1.64 5.77 14.23
C GLN A 84 1.71 7.09 13.46
N MET A 85 0.73 7.96 13.72
CA MET A 85 0.70 9.26 13.07
C MET A 85 1.82 10.15 13.60
N PRO A 86 2.61 10.75 12.71
CA PRO A 86 3.64 11.70 13.11
C PRO A 86 3.01 12.95 13.75
N THR A 87 3.82 13.67 14.54
CA THR A 87 3.39 14.89 15.21
C THR A 87 3.45 16.15 14.35
N GLU A 88 3.93 15.99 13.12
CA GLU A 88 4.00 17.08 12.14
C GLU A 88 2.61 17.43 11.56
N SER A 89 2.49 18.61 10.95
CA SER A 89 1.28 19.02 10.29
C SER A 89 1.10 18.29 8.95
N ILE A 90 -0.15 18.26 8.45
CA ILE A 90 -0.49 17.69 7.14
C ILE A 90 0.37 18.33 6.03
N TYR A 91 0.56 19.65 6.06
CA TYR A 91 1.43 20.35 5.08
C TYR A 91 2.90 19.92 5.18
N GLN A 92 3.42 19.75 6.39
CA GLN A 92 4.81 19.30 6.59
C GLN A 92 4.98 17.87 6.11
N PHE A 93 4.05 16.97 6.47
CA PHE A 93 4.04 15.60 5.99
C PHE A 93 4.01 15.52 4.45
N ALA A 94 3.08 16.25 3.82
CA ALA A 94 3.01 16.31 2.37
C ALA A 94 4.30 16.85 1.74
N ALA A 95 4.92 17.89 2.32
CA ALA A 95 6.17 18.44 1.82
C ALA A 95 7.33 17.46 1.92
N HIS A 96 7.44 16.71 3.02
CA HIS A 96 8.50 15.70 3.21
C HIS A 96 8.33 14.48 2.31
N HIS A 97 7.09 14.05 2.06
CA HIS A 97 6.83 12.83 1.31
C HIS A 97 6.63 13.04 -0.19
N SER A 98 6.14 14.22 -0.62
CA SER A 98 5.88 14.50 -2.04
C SER A 98 7.09 14.34 -2.94
N VAL A 99 8.29 14.53 -2.43
CA VAL A 99 9.55 14.38 -3.18
C VAL A 99 9.77 12.96 -3.72
N PHE A 100 9.13 11.97 -3.11
CA PHE A 100 9.21 10.57 -3.53
C PHE A 100 8.16 10.19 -4.58
N TYR A 101 7.21 11.09 -4.88
CA TYR A 101 6.10 10.82 -5.79
C TYR A 101 6.12 11.82 -6.97
N PRO A 102 6.67 11.44 -8.13
CA PRO A 102 6.86 12.35 -9.28
C PRO A 102 5.56 12.99 -9.80
N HIS A 103 4.43 12.33 -9.56
CA HIS A 103 3.10 12.79 -10.00
C HIS A 103 2.32 13.51 -8.89
N PHE A 104 2.95 13.84 -7.76
CA PHE A 104 2.27 14.59 -6.71
C PHE A 104 1.91 16.00 -7.21
N SER A 105 0.63 16.32 -7.15
CA SER A 105 0.10 17.63 -7.51
C SER A 105 -0.26 18.41 -6.27
N ARG A 106 0.51 19.44 -5.96
CA ARG A 106 0.24 20.34 -4.82
C ARG A 106 -1.12 21.00 -4.96
N LYS A 107 -1.52 21.38 -6.19
CA LYS A 107 -2.81 22.00 -6.45
C LYS A 107 -3.97 21.05 -6.09
N GLU A 108 -3.91 19.80 -6.54
CA GLU A 108 -4.93 18.81 -6.22
C GLU A 108 -4.96 18.49 -4.71
N PHE A 109 -3.79 18.43 -4.09
CA PHE A 109 -3.69 18.24 -2.65
C PHE A 109 -4.40 19.36 -1.86
N GLU A 110 -4.18 20.63 -2.23
CA GLU A 110 -4.82 21.78 -1.60
C GLU A 110 -6.35 21.78 -1.88
N GLN A 111 -6.78 21.46 -3.09
CA GLN A 111 -8.19 21.30 -3.42
C GLN A 111 -8.87 20.20 -2.59
N ASN A 112 -8.23 19.05 -2.43
CA ASN A 112 -8.76 17.96 -1.63
C ASN A 112 -8.90 18.36 -0.13
N LEU A 113 -7.95 19.13 0.41
CA LEU A 113 -8.07 19.65 1.78
C LEU A 113 -9.27 20.59 1.92
N GLU A 114 -9.51 21.47 0.94
CA GLU A 114 -10.66 22.37 0.93
C GLU A 114 -11.98 21.60 0.83
N GLU A 115 -12.09 20.65 -0.10
CA GLU A 115 -13.28 19.82 -0.31
C GLU A 115 -13.64 18.99 0.93
N LEU A 116 -12.64 18.46 1.62
CA LEU A 116 -12.79 17.68 2.84
C LEU A 116 -12.90 18.53 4.11
N HIS A 117 -12.80 19.86 3.98
CA HIS A 117 -12.81 20.81 5.11
C HIS A 117 -11.72 20.53 6.15
N ILE A 118 -10.53 20.12 5.69
CA ILE A 118 -9.39 19.79 6.56
C ILE A 118 -8.42 20.97 6.62
N ASP A 119 -8.07 21.42 7.84
CA ASP A 119 -7.00 22.40 8.02
C ASP A 119 -5.63 21.72 7.88
N GLY A 120 -4.91 22.03 6.80
CA GLY A 120 -3.57 21.50 6.52
C GLY A 120 -2.50 21.83 7.57
N LYS A 121 -2.76 22.78 8.48
CA LYS A 121 -1.89 23.09 9.63
C LYS A 121 -2.14 22.17 10.82
N GLN A 122 -3.24 21.41 10.82
CA GLN A 122 -3.56 20.46 11.86
C GLN A 122 -2.49 19.35 11.93
N LYS A 123 -2.15 18.94 13.16
CA LYS A 123 -1.21 17.83 13.37
C LYS A 123 -1.85 16.51 13.00
N LEU A 124 -1.14 15.66 12.28
CA LEU A 124 -1.61 14.32 11.91
C LEU A 124 -1.98 13.47 13.13
N SER A 125 -1.24 13.60 14.23
CA SER A 125 -1.54 12.87 15.48
C SER A 125 -2.86 13.26 16.14
N THR A 126 -3.53 14.32 15.70
CA THR A 126 -4.82 14.79 16.24
C THR A 126 -6.01 14.51 15.30
N VAL A 127 -5.74 13.96 14.12
CA VAL A 127 -6.76 13.58 13.13
C VAL A 127 -7.25 12.17 13.41
N SER A 128 -8.55 11.94 13.31
CA SER A 128 -9.13 10.60 13.41
C SER A 128 -8.89 9.79 12.14
N TYR A 129 -8.91 8.47 12.26
CA TYR A 129 -8.72 7.53 11.13
C TYR A 129 -9.95 7.42 10.21
N GLY A 130 -10.97 8.20 10.38
CA GLY A 130 -12.18 8.13 9.58
C GLY A 130 -12.79 9.47 9.31
#